data_e82e6468d9139ee90657092cfbe8041f
#
_entry.id   e82e6468d9139ee90657092cfbe8041f
#
_cell.length_a   1.000
_cell.length_b   1.000
_cell.length_c   1.000
_cell.angle_alpha   90.00
_cell.angle_beta   90.00
_cell.angle_gamma   90.00
#
_symmetry.space_group_name_H-M   'P 1'
#
loop_
_entity.id
_entity.type
_entity.pdbx_description
1 polymer ?
#
loop_
_entity_poly.entity_id
_entity_poly.type
_entity_poly.pdbx_seq_one_letter_code
_entity_poly.pdbx_strand_id
1 'polypeptide(L)'
;MKKTRKVLSIVTAVVLVLYFSSMAVLYGNMKDTVKASIYDEANTLAEEFNDFSYQNLENFVSAMNQSLPMYPTKYYVYDGTGEKLLAQTSNQILFQYGLLHKYGVVNLDEYLSEKQLEQLAQMDNKYSSNYSTFKYAFDGDKIIPCSLVYRILPDGKDGESFTFTDTKPTDEISCISNYFEMDLYKEHSADYQKKDYDYIDKKFKDGKVTKAEYKENKADPWESAIDYLDEIFIENGRYIVKQVRVVGTKDENTYYVITYTAANLFKNVIEDSRFTRWATGLSCIFTVALAISLAVSYSIVKKEQMKYAKYSFSNAAAHELKTPLAIIQNRCELVMEKVNEDKNDEYVKSIYEESIRMNKLVKNLLQYNSLTMNTDIDKKACDLDRIVKKEIEKYRPLAATKDVGIENLAVEKCSVKCNDELIGLVIDNFLSNAVKFATPKTVIKVSLTRKGKKFKLGIYNKGENISKQQGKELWELLYKGDMSRSRDENSSGMGLAICRQILELHNFKYGFENRENGVEFYFIAK
;
A
#
# COMPACT_ATOMS: atom_id res chain seq x y z
N MET A 1 19.03 -18.98 12.95
CA MET A 1 18.41 -17.63 12.77
C MET A 1 18.91 -16.87 11.54
N LYS A 2 20.21 -16.55 11.34
CA LYS A 2 20.70 -15.84 10.14
C LYS A 2 20.34 -16.57 8.82
N LYS A 3 20.49 -17.89 8.77
CA LYS A 3 20.23 -18.72 7.57
C LYS A 3 18.74 -18.70 7.17
N THR A 4 17.85 -18.83 8.13
CA THR A 4 16.39 -18.84 7.91
C THR A 4 15.86 -17.47 7.46
N ARG A 5 16.37 -16.37 8.08
CA ARG A 5 16.06 -15.00 7.62
C ARG A 5 16.53 -14.75 6.18
N LYS A 6 17.71 -15.31 5.81
CA LYS A 6 18.24 -15.19 4.45
C LYS A 6 17.39 -15.94 3.43
N VAL A 7 16.93 -17.15 3.75
CA VAL A 7 16.01 -17.91 2.89
C VAL A 7 14.69 -17.16 2.71
N LEU A 8 14.15 -16.61 3.78
CA LEU A 8 12.93 -15.81 3.75
C LEU A 8 13.04 -14.61 2.82
N SER A 9 14.10 -13.80 2.96
CA SER A 9 14.32 -12.64 2.09
C SER A 9 14.44 -13.04 0.61
N ILE A 10 15.04 -14.21 0.32
CA ILE A 10 15.14 -14.74 -1.04
C ILE A 10 13.75 -15.11 -1.59
N VAL A 11 12.92 -15.80 -0.82
CA VAL A 11 11.55 -16.18 -1.26
C VAL A 11 10.71 -14.95 -1.55
N THR A 12 10.74 -13.95 -0.65
CA THR A 12 10.02 -12.70 -0.86
C THR A 12 10.52 -11.95 -2.11
N ALA A 13 11.84 -11.91 -2.32
CA ALA A 13 12.43 -11.29 -3.52
C ALA A 13 11.99 -12.01 -4.81
N VAL A 14 11.95 -13.33 -4.81
CA VAL A 14 11.47 -14.13 -5.96
C VAL A 14 10.01 -13.82 -6.28
N VAL A 15 9.13 -13.76 -5.28
CA VAL A 15 7.72 -13.41 -5.47
C VAL A 15 7.58 -12.02 -6.09
N LEU A 16 8.35 -11.04 -5.62
CA LEU A 16 8.33 -9.69 -6.18
C LEU A 16 8.84 -9.65 -7.63
N VAL A 17 9.93 -10.36 -7.92
CA VAL A 17 10.47 -10.44 -9.30
C VAL A 17 9.43 -11.06 -10.24
N LEU A 18 8.77 -12.13 -9.84
CA LEU A 18 7.69 -12.76 -10.63
C LEU A 18 6.52 -11.81 -10.86
N TYR A 19 6.12 -11.03 -9.84
CA TYR A 19 5.08 -10.02 -9.99
C TYR A 19 5.43 -8.97 -11.04
N PHE A 20 6.61 -8.32 -10.89
CA PHE A 20 7.03 -7.28 -11.85
C PHE A 20 7.23 -7.83 -13.26
N SER A 21 7.78 -9.04 -13.40
CA SER A 21 7.92 -9.70 -14.71
C SER A 21 6.56 -9.96 -15.35
N SER A 22 5.57 -10.46 -14.58
CA SER A 22 4.22 -10.70 -15.08
C SER A 22 3.52 -9.41 -15.48
N MET A 23 3.68 -8.34 -14.70
CA MET A 23 3.15 -7.01 -15.04
C MET A 23 3.79 -6.43 -16.31
N ALA A 24 5.10 -6.61 -16.49
CA ALA A 24 5.80 -6.18 -17.69
C ALA A 24 5.32 -6.91 -18.95
N VAL A 25 5.08 -8.22 -18.85
CA VAL A 25 4.52 -9.02 -19.96
C VAL A 25 3.09 -8.57 -20.26
N LEU A 26 2.25 -8.37 -19.24
CA LEU A 26 0.88 -7.88 -19.43
C LEU A 26 0.87 -6.52 -20.13
N TYR A 27 1.72 -5.58 -19.67
CA TYR A 27 1.86 -4.27 -20.31
C TYR A 27 2.35 -4.38 -21.74
N GLY A 28 3.33 -5.23 -22.05
CA GLY A 28 3.83 -5.45 -23.42
C GLY A 28 2.73 -5.92 -24.37
N ASN A 29 1.98 -6.95 -23.97
CA ASN A 29 0.87 -7.49 -24.76
C ASN A 29 -0.23 -6.44 -24.99
N MET A 30 -0.60 -5.69 -23.97
CA MET A 30 -1.60 -4.64 -24.08
C MET A 30 -1.13 -3.48 -24.94
N LYS A 31 0.14 -3.12 -24.86
CA LYS A 31 0.76 -2.10 -25.72
C LYS A 31 0.63 -2.46 -27.20
N ASP A 32 0.87 -3.70 -27.56
CA ASP A 32 0.75 -4.15 -28.95
C ASP A 32 -0.72 -4.20 -29.40
N THR A 33 -1.64 -4.55 -28.50
CA THR A 33 -3.09 -4.49 -28.79
C THR A 33 -3.55 -3.05 -29.01
N VAL A 34 -3.10 -2.10 -28.19
CA VAL A 34 -3.43 -0.67 -28.34
C VAL A 34 -2.86 -0.10 -29.64
N LYS A 35 -1.62 -0.46 -30.01
CA LYS A 35 -1.07 -0.06 -31.31
C LYS A 35 -1.90 -0.55 -32.49
N ALA A 36 -2.30 -1.83 -32.45
CA ALA A 36 -3.17 -2.40 -33.49
C ALA A 36 -4.49 -1.64 -33.56
N SER A 37 -5.12 -1.34 -32.43
CA SER A 37 -6.38 -0.58 -32.38
C SER A 37 -6.24 0.83 -32.95
N ILE A 38 -5.12 1.54 -32.65
CA ILE A 38 -4.85 2.87 -33.22
C ILE A 38 -4.67 2.79 -34.73
N TYR A 39 -3.93 1.78 -35.20
CA TYR A 39 -3.70 1.59 -36.64
C TYR A 39 -5.00 1.23 -37.37
N ASP A 40 -5.76 0.29 -36.83
CA ASP A 40 -7.03 -0.16 -37.43
C ASP A 40 -8.02 1.00 -37.55
N GLU A 41 -8.11 1.86 -36.51
CA GLU A 41 -8.99 3.01 -36.58
C GLU A 41 -8.50 4.06 -37.57
N ALA A 42 -7.20 4.37 -37.55
CA ALA A 42 -6.62 5.28 -38.56
C ALA A 42 -6.87 4.76 -39.97
N ASN A 43 -6.72 3.47 -40.20
CA ASN A 43 -6.96 2.84 -41.51
C ASN A 43 -8.44 2.89 -41.87
N THR A 44 -9.37 2.61 -40.97
CA THR A 44 -10.80 2.70 -41.19
C THR A 44 -11.21 4.11 -41.63
N LEU A 45 -10.72 5.14 -40.92
CA LEU A 45 -10.96 6.53 -41.32
C LEU A 45 -10.38 6.85 -42.68
N ALA A 46 -9.19 6.36 -43.01
CA ALA A 46 -8.58 6.58 -44.29
C ALA A 46 -9.32 5.84 -45.43
N GLU A 47 -9.90 4.68 -45.16
CA GLU A 47 -10.73 3.93 -46.12
C GLU A 47 -12.09 4.61 -46.38
N GLU A 48 -12.71 5.22 -45.36
CA GLU A 48 -13.92 6.03 -45.53
C GLU A 48 -13.71 7.18 -46.55
N PHE A 49 -12.48 7.71 -46.63
CA PHE A 49 -12.14 8.77 -47.59
C PHE A 49 -12.06 8.28 -49.05
N ASN A 50 -11.92 6.98 -49.28
CA ASN A 50 -11.88 6.40 -50.62
C ASN A 50 -13.28 6.20 -51.23
N ASP A 51 -14.35 6.48 -50.50
CA ASP A 51 -15.69 6.35 -51.05
C ASP A 51 -15.98 7.52 -52.01
N PHE A 52 -15.89 7.25 -53.29
CA PHE A 52 -16.20 8.18 -54.40
C PHE A 52 -17.66 8.69 -54.39
N SER A 53 -18.38 8.53 -53.29
CA SER A 53 -19.78 8.99 -53.15
C SER A 53 -19.92 10.50 -52.99
N TYR A 54 -18.85 11.20 -52.62
CA TYR A 54 -18.85 12.63 -52.38
C TYR A 54 -19.06 13.41 -53.68
N GLN A 55 -20.01 14.36 -53.68
CA GLN A 55 -20.32 15.15 -54.86
C GLN A 55 -19.26 16.21 -55.14
N ASN A 56 -18.73 16.84 -54.07
CA ASN A 56 -17.75 17.91 -54.15
C ASN A 56 -16.89 17.93 -52.87
N LEU A 57 -15.88 18.80 -52.86
CA LEU A 57 -14.97 19.00 -51.73
C LEU A 57 -15.70 19.37 -50.43
N GLU A 58 -16.74 20.22 -50.47
CA GLU A 58 -17.48 20.66 -49.30
C GLU A 58 -18.18 19.51 -48.59
N ASN A 59 -18.83 18.62 -49.36
CA ASN A 59 -19.48 17.44 -48.81
C ASN A 59 -18.47 16.45 -48.21
N PHE A 60 -17.31 16.33 -48.84
CA PHE A 60 -16.21 15.51 -48.35
C PHE A 60 -15.68 16.06 -47.02
N VAL A 61 -15.32 17.35 -46.95
CA VAL A 61 -14.81 18.00 -45.74
C VAL A 61 -15.84 17.95 -44.60
N SER A 62 -17.11 18.13 -44.92
CA SER A 62 -18.21 18.01 -43.95
C SER A 62 -18.29 16.60 -43.37
N ALA A 63 -18.22 15.58 -44.19
CA ALA A 63 -18.23 14.19 -43.71
C ALA A 63 -17.01 13.88 -42.83
N MET A 64 -15.84 14.35 -43.23
CA MET A 64 -14.62 14.19 -42.41
C MET A 64 -14.70 14.81 -41.04
N ASN A 65 -15.31 15.98 -40.94
CA ASN A 65 -15.46 16.68 -39.66
C ASN A 65 -16.53 16.06 -38.75
N GLN A 66 -17.45 15.27 -39.29
CA GLN A 66 -18.46 14.51 -38.52
C GLN A 66 -17.92 13.18 -38.00
N SER A 67 -16.84 12.66 -38.55
CA SER A 67 -16.17 11.45 -38.05
C SER A 67 -15.46 11.77 -36.76
N LEU A 68 -15.97 11.28 -35.63
CA LEU A 68 -15.36 11.42 -34.30
C LEU A 68 -14.43 10.23 -34.04
N PRO A 69 -13.14 10.34 -34.35
CA PRO A 69 -12.20 9.26 -34.08
C PRO A 69 -12.00 9.05 -32.60
N MET A 70 -11.86 7.81 -32.18
CA MET A 70 -11.55 7.42 -30.81
C MET A 70 -10.18 7.94 -30.35
N TYR A 71 -9.25 8.04 -31.29
CA TYR A 71 -7.91 8.58 -31.07
C TYR A 71 -7.74 9.95 -31.73
N PRO A 72 -6.95 10.86 -31.12
CA PRO A 72 -6.64 12.16 -31.69
C PRO A 72 -6.16 12.08 -33.13
N THR A 73 -6.98 12.53 -34.07
CA THR A 73 -6.69 12.48 -35.49
C THR A 73 -6.93 13.85 -36.12
N LYS A 74 -5.99 14.28 -36.95
CA LYS A 74 -6.13 15.45 -37.79
C LYS A 74 -5.95 15.09 -39.26
N TYR A 75 -6.66 15.80 -40.11
CA TYR A 75 -6.50 15.68 -41.54
C TYR A 75 -6.15 17.04 -42.16
N TYR A 76 -5.50 16.94 -43.33
CA TYR A 76 -5.17 18.07 -44.20
C TYR A 76 -5.52 17.67 -45.63
N VAL A 77 -6.29 18.51 -46.32
CA VAL A 77 -6.72 18.29 -47.69
C VAL A 77 -5.99 19.27 -48.58
N TYR A 78 -5.28 18.75 -49.58
CA TYR A 78 -4.57 19.52 -50.57
C TYR A 78 -5.23 19.35 -51.92
N ASP A 79 -5.00 20.32 -52.80
CA ASP A 79 -5.40 20.21 -54.23
C ASP A 79 -4.66 19.07 -54.93
N GLY A 80 -5.10 18.74 -56.17
CA GLY A 80 -4.48 17.70 -56.98
C GLY A 80 -3.02 17.92 -57.33
N THR A 81 -2.45 19.08 -57.03
CA THR A 81 -1.02 19.36 -57.17
C THR A 81 -0.24 19.06 -55.90
N GLY A 82 -0.94 18.92 -54.74
CA GLY A 82 -0.34 18.77 -53.43
C GLY A 82 0.34 20.03 -52.85
N GLU A 83 0.16 21.18 -53.52
CA GLU A 83 0.82 22.41 -53.11
C GLU A 83 -0.10 23.36 -52.29
N LYS A 84 -1.37 23.36 -52.57
CA LYS A 84 -2.34 24.25 -51.93
C LYS A 84 -3.19 23.53 -50.92
N LEU A 85 -3.08 23.91 -49.62
CA LEU A 85 -3.99 23.48 -48.57
C LEU A 85 -5.38 24.07 -48.80
N LEU A 86 -6.38 23.18 -48.92
CA LEU A 86 -7.78 23.54 -49.16
C LEU A 86 -8.62 23.46 -47.89
N ALA A 87 -8.38 22.42 -47.07
CA ALA A 87 -9.11 22.19 -45.84
C ALA A 87 -8.25 21.48 -44.80
N GLN A 88 -8.62 21.61 -43.53
CA GLN A 88 -8.02 20.88 -42.43
C GLN A 88 -9.04 20.70 -41.29
N THR A 89 -8.78 19.78 -40.37
CA THR A 89 -9.62 19.62 -39.19
C THR A 89 -9.81 20.94 -38.47
N SER A 90 -11.05 21.30 -38.23
CA SER A 90 -11.42 22.57 -37.57
C SER A 90 -12.67 22.37 -36.69
N ASN A 91 -12.86 23.27 -35.73
CA ASN A 91 -14.13 23.39 -35.03
C ASN A 91 -15.11 24.11 -35.94
N GLN A 92 -16.32 23.56 -36.15
CA GLN A 92 -17.26 24.13 -37.08
C GLN A 92 -18.72 23.98 -36.64
N ILE A 93 -19.55 24.84 -37.23
CA ILE A 93 -21.01 24.68 -37.23
C ILE A 93 -21.45 24.38 -38.65
N LEU A 94 -22.17 23.23 -38.83
CA LEU A 94 -22.80 22.84 -40.06
C LEU A 94 -24.30 23.00 -39.91
N PHE A 95 -24.96 23.67 -40.86
CA PHE A 95 -26.40 23.85 -40.86
C PHE A 95 -26.98 24.01 -42.25
N GLN A 96 -28.26 23.70 -42.39
CA GLN A 96 -29.00 23.96 -43.63
C GLN A 96 -29.77 25.25 -43.53
N TYR A 97 -29.75 26.05 -44.58
CA TYR A 97 -30.47 27.31 -44.64
C TYR A 97 -31.19 27.54 -45.94
N GLY A 98 -32.18 28.45 -45.92
CA GLY A 98 -32.95 28.85 -47.09
C GLY A 98 -33.93 27.78 -47.62
N LEU A 99 -34.77 28.19 -48.58
CA LEU A 99 -35.84 27.35 -49.19
C LEU A 99 -35.31 26.14 -50.02
N LEU A 100 -34.06 26.22 -50.47
CA LEU A 100 -33.42 25.17 -51.26
C LEU A 100 -32.50 24.24 -50.47
N HIS A 101 -32.61 24.27 -49.15
CA HIS A 101 -31.78 23.49 -48.24
C HIS A 101 -30.27 23.58 -48.53
N LYS A 102 -29.76 24.80 -48.72
CA LYS A 102 -28.32 25.01 -48.88
C LYS A 102 -27.61 24.71 -47.58
N TYR A 103 -26.42 24.11 -47.69
CA TYR A 103 -25.56 23.92 -46.52
C TYR A 103 -24.68 25.14 -46.24
N GLY A 104 -24.61 25.51 -44.99
CA GLY A 104 -23.68 26.54 -44.48
C GLY A 104 -22.69 25.89 -43.52
N VAL A 105 -21.42 26.27 -43.65
CA VAL A 105 -20.34 25.85 -42.77
C VAL A 105 -19.71 27.10 -42.20
N VAL A 106 -19.55 27.11 -40.88
CA VAL A 106 -18.86 28.20 -40.19
C VAL A 106 -17.69 27.60 -39.43
N ASN A 107 -16.46 28.00 -39.76
CA ASN A 107 -15.27 27.59 -39.04
C ASN A 107 -15.14 28.50 -37.79
N LEU A 108 -15.31 27.92 -36.62
CA LEU A 108 -15.28 28.65 -35.34
C LEU A 108 -13.85 29.08 -34.93
N ASP A 109 -12.80 28.41 -35.42
CA ASP A 109 -11.41 28.81 -35.16
C ASP A 109 -11.07 30.20 -35.73
N GLU A 110 -11.86 30.71 -36.69
CA GLU A 110 -11.71 32.04 -37.22
C GLU A 110 -12.27 33.14 -36.29
N TYR A 111 -13.20 32.80 -35.43
CA TYR A 111 -13.96 33.73 -34.60
C TYR A 111 -13.69 33.63 -33.12
N LEU A 112 -13.24 32.46 -32.63
CA LEU A 112 -13.11 32.15 -31.23
C LEU A 112 -11.67 31.82 -30.84
N SER A 113 -11.27 32.31 -29.69
CA SER A 113 -10.04 31.86 -29.03
C SER A 113 -10.25 30.48 -28.43
N GLU A 114 -9.17 29.75 -28.16
CA GLU A 114 -9.18 28.42 -27.56
C GLU A 114 -10.01 28.35 -26.25
N LYS A 115 -9.88 29.38 -25.41
CA LYS A 115 -10.67 29.50 -24.18
C LYS A 115 -12.16 29.64 -24.43
N GLN A 116 -12.55 30.38 -25.46
CA GLN A 116 -13.95 30.57 -25.84
C GLN A 116 -14.54 29.28 -26.46
N LEU A 117 -13.75 28.55 -27.21
CA LEU A 117 -14.11 27.21 -27.70
C LEU A 117 -14.36 26.23 -26.55
N GLU A 118 -13.49 26.23 -25.54
CA GLU A 118 -13.71 25.41 -24.34
C GLU A 118 -15.01 25.80 -23.59
N GLN A 119 -15.30 27.07 -23.48
CA GLN A 119 -16.55 27.56 -22.88
C GLN A 119 -17.78 27.12 -23.68
N LEU A 120 -17.73 27.28 -25.00
CA LEU A 120 -18.81 26.89 -25.88
C LEU A 120 -19.15 25.43 -25.75
N ALA A 121 -18.15 24.60 -25.74
CA ALA A 121 -18.31 23.17 -25.67
C ALA A 121 -18.80 22.69 -24.29
N GLN A 122 -18.37 23.34 -23.16
CA GLN A 122 -18.99 23.10 -21.87
C GLN A 122 -20.49 23.42 -21.86
N MET A 123 -20.87 24.47 -22.57
CA MET A 123 -22.28 24.81 -22.74
C MET A 123 -22.99 23.78 -23.61
N ASP A 124 -22.39 23.36 -24.71
CA ASP A 124 -22.99 22.35 -25.58
C ASP A 124 -23.20 21.01 -24.88
N ASN A 125 -22.22 20.52 -24.15
CA ASN A 125 -22.37 19.33 -23.30
C ASN A 125 -23.47 19.48 -22.24
N LYS A 126 -23.60 20.66 -21.62
CA LYS A 126 -24.64 20.96 -20.63
C LYS A 126 -26.05 20.90 -21.23
N TYR A 127 -26.20 21.28 -22.49
CA TYR A 127 -27.49 21.42 -23.18
C TYR A 127 -27.68 20.42 -24.34
N SER A 128 -26.86 19.39 -24.46
CA SER A 128 -26.80 18.46 -25.59
C SER A 128 -28.11 17.77 -25.96
N SER A 129 -29.10 17.75 -25.08
CA SER A 129 -30.44 17.19 -25.34
C SER A 129 -31.52 18.25 -25.61
N ASN A 130 -31.16 19.51 -25.71
CA ASN A 130 -32.07 20.62 -25.84
C ASN A 130 -32.02 21.25 -27.24
N TYR A 131 -33.08 22.00 -27.59
CA TYR A 131 -33.07 22.76 -28.82
C TYR A 131 -32.11 23.96 -28.72
N SER A 132 -31.46 24.27 -29.85
CA SER A 132 -30.65 25.49 -29.96
C SER A 132 -31.10 26.34 -31.17
N THR A 133 -30.95 27.66 -31.07
CA THR A 133 -31.19 28.60 -32.15
C THR A 133 -29.86 29.23 -32.50
N PHE A 134 -29.39 28.99 -33.74
CA PHE A 134 -28.19 29.62 -34.29
C PHE A 134 -28.60 30.87 -35.06
N LYS A 135 -28.02 32.01 -34.68
CA LYS A 135 -28.23 33.31 -35.34
C LYS A 135 -27.00 33.70 -36.14
N TYR A 136 -27.18 34.05 -37.39
CA TYR A 136 -26.10 34.39 -38.31
C TYR A 136 -26.40 35.60 -39.19
N ALA A 137 -25.39 36.09 -39.89
CA ALA A 137 -25.52 37.13 -40.90
C ALA A 137 -24.73 36.76 -42.15
N PHE A 138 -25.01 37.42 -43.26
CA PHE A 138 -24.27 37.26 -44.52
C PHE A 138 -23.39 38.49 -44.78
N ASP A 139 -22.14 38.25 -45.18
CA ASP A 139 -21.24 39.25 -45.75
C ASP A 139 -20.79 38.72 -47.12
N GLY A 140 -21.52 39.13 -48.16
CA GLY A 140 -21.42 38.48 -49.47
C GLY A 140 -21.85 37.03 -49.39
N ASP A 141 -20.95 36.12 -49.77
CA ASP A 141 -21.19 34.66 -49.71
C ASP A 141 -20.70 34.05 -48.38
N LYS A 142 -20.07 34.85 -47.53
CA LYS A 142 -19.54 34.36 -46.22
C LYS A 142 -20.60 34.47 -45.13
N ILE A 143 -20.74 33.41 -44.38
CA ILE A 143 -21.61 33.34 -43.20
C ILE A 143 -20.84 33.79 -41.98
N ILE A 144 -21.39 34.78 -41.24
CA ILE A 144 -20.84 35.28 -40.02
C ILE A 144 -21.67 34.77 -38.83
N PRO A 145 -21.09 34.02 -37.90
CA PRO A 145 -21.79 33.55 -36.70
C PRO A 145 -22.05 34.73 -35.77
N CYS A 146 -23.29 34.88 -35.31
CA CYS A 146 -23.66 35.95 -34.38
C CYS A 146 -23.83 35.41 -32.96
N SER A 147 -24.75 34.48 -32.73
CA SER A 147 -24.97 33.87 -31.42
C SER A 147 -25.64 32.50 -31.51
N LEU A 148 -25.43 31.70 -30.49
CA LEU A 148 -26.11 30.44 -30.26
C LEU A 148 -26.91 30.53 -28.95
N VAL A 149 -28.21 30.23 -29.01
CA VAL A 149 -29.12 30.31 -27.86
C VAL A 149 -29.63 28.89 -27.58
N TYR A 150 -29.34 28.36 -26.41
CA TYR A 150 -29.84 27.08 -25.95
C TYR A 150 -31.21 27.25 -25.32
N ARG A 151 -32.17 26.37 -25.63
CA ARG A 151 -33.52 26.36 -25.06
C ARG A 151 -33.73 25.17 -24.15
N ILE A 152 -34.21 25.41 -22.93
CA ILE A 152 -34.43 24.36 -21.93
C ILE A 152 -35.77 23.69 -22.17
N LEU A 153 -35.77 22.36 -22.33
CA LEU A 153 -36.98 21.55 -22.38
C LEU A 153 -37.44 21.20 -20.95
N PRO A 154 -38.76 21.07 -20.70
CA PRO A 154 -39.90 21.18 -21.62
C PRO A 154 -40.50 22.58 -21.74
N ASP A 155 -40.02 23.58 -21.01
CA ASP A 155 -40.67 24.87 -20.84
C ASP A 155 -40.45 25.84 -22.03
N GLY A 156 -39.58 25.51 -22.99
CA GLY A 156 -39.26 26.33 -24.16
C GLY A 156 -38.66 27.69 -23.84
N LYS A 157 -38.17 27.89 -22.60
CA LYS A 157 -37.53 29.14 -22.18
C LYS A 157 -36.12 29.19 -22.75
N ASP A 158 -35.70 30.40 -23.12
CA ASP A 158 -34.31 30.66 -23.50
C ASP A 158 -33.40 30.35 -22.29
N GLY A 159 -32.43 29.49 -22.51
CA GLY A 159 -31.35 29.17 -21.58
C GLY A 159 -30.21 30.15 -21.73
N GLU A 160 -28.99 29.63 -21.50
CA GLU A 160 -27.79 30.44 -21.74
C GLU A 160 -27.58 30.68 -23.24
N SER A 161 -26.97 31.81 -23.56
CA SER A 161 -26.61 32.17 -24.94
C SER A 161 -25.10 32.38 -25.04
N PHE A 162 -24.51 31.92 -26.15
CA PHE A 162 -23.12 32.19 -26.50
C PHE A 162 -23.05 33.17 -27.66
N THR A 163 -22.25 34.24 -27.52
CA THR A 163 -22.06 35.24 -28.57
C THR A 163 -20.74 35.01 -29.28
N PHE A 164 -20.77 34.82 -30.60
CA PHE A 164 -19.59 34.63 -31.44
C PHE A 164 -19.01 35.97 -31.90
N THR A 165 -19.88 36.87 -32.37
CA THR A 165 -19.51 38.22 -32.85
C THR A 165 -20.56 39.25 -32.44
N ASP A 166 -20.19 40.54 -32.46
CA ASP A 166 -21.11 41.65 -32.19
C ASP A 166 -21.97 42.02 -33.43
N THR A 167 -21.89 41.24 -34.48
CA THR A 167 -22.65 41.47 -35.72
C THR A 167 -24.14 41.24 -35.47
N LYS A 168 -24.99 42.12 -35.96
CA LYS A 168 -26.45 41.92 -35.87
C LYS A 168 -26.86 40.77 -36.77
N PRO A 169 -27.60 39.78 -36.27
CA PRO A 169 -28.07 38.69 -37.09
C PRO A 169 -29.08 39.18 -38.14
N THR A 170 -28.97 38.66 -39.36
CA THR A 170 -29.94 38.86 -40.44
C THR A 170 -30.91 37.69 -40.56
N ASP A 171 -30.47 36.54 -40.11
CA ASP A 171 -31.22 35.28 -40.17
C ASP A 171 -30.98 34.45 -38.90
N GLU A 172 -31.91 33.50 -38.68
CA GLU A 172 -31.77 32.50 -37.61
C GLU A 172 -32.30 31.13 -38.05
N ILE A 173 -31.71 30.09 -37.49
CA ILE A 173 -32.20 28.74 -37.67
C ILE A 173 -32.39 28.11 -36.31
N SER A 174 -33.59 27.56 -36.09
CA SER A 174 -33.89 26.79 -34.85
C SER A 174 -33.71 25.32 -35.15
N CYS A 175 -32.86 24.69 -34.42
CA CYS A 175 -32.46 23.33 -34.68
C CYS A 175 -33.33 22.30 -33.99
N ILE A 176 -33.85 21.44 -34.80
CA ILE A 176 -34.16 20.05 -34.44
C ILE A 176 -33.10 19.21 -35.14
N SER A 177 -32.45 18.39 -34.39
CA SER A 177 -31.36 17.43 -34.63
C SER A 177 -30.87 17.04 -36.03
N ASN A 178 -31.55 17.41 -37.11
CA ASN A 178 -31.19 17.01 -38.48
C ASN A 178 -30.67 18.16 -39.37
N TYR A 179 -30.64 19.40 -38.87
CA TYR A 179 -30.34 20.58 -39.70
C TYR A 179 -29.20 21.46 -39.14
N PHE A 180 -28.69 21.10 -37.98
CA PHE A 180 -27.61 21.86 -37.32
C PHE A 180 -26.71 20.87 -36.56
N GLU A 181 -25.47 20.87 -36.89
CA GLU A 181 -24.44 20.08 -36.19
C GLU A 181 -23.30 20.99 -35.82
N MET A 182 -22.83 20.87 -34.60
CA MET A 182 -21.66 21.56 -34.10
C MET A 182 -20.56 20.55 -33.79
N ASP A 183 -19.46 20.69 -34.49
CA ASP A 183 -18.31 19.83 -34.32
C ASP A 183 -17.20 20.60 -33.56
N LEU A 184 -17.00 20.22 -32.32
CA LEU A 184 -15.99 20.78 -31.43
C LEU A 184 -14.96 19.71 -31.08
N TYR A 185 -14.17 19.33 -32.07
CA TYR A 185 -13.29 18.17 -32.00
C TYR A 185 -12.26 18.22 -30.84
N LYS A 186 -11.91 19.40 -30.32
CA LYS A 186 -10.95 19.54 -29.20
C LYS A 186 -11.53 19.13 -27.86
N GLU A 187 -12.82 19.09 -27.69
CA GLU A 187 -13.44 18.95 -26.38
C GLU A 187 -14.00 17.56 -26.05
N HIS A 188 -14.23 16.74 -27.04
CA HIS A 188 -14.56 15.34 -26.81
C HIS A 188 -13.34 14.52 -26.29
N SER A 189 -12.20 15.19 -26.10
CA SER A 189 -10.98 14.56 -25.67
C SER A 189 -10.76 14.70 -24.16
N ALA A 190 -10.47 13.61 -23.48
CA ALA A 190 -9.89 13.67 -22.13
C ALA A 190 -8.59 14.49 -22.13
N ASP A 191 -8.20 15.10 -20.99
CA ASP A 191 -7.01 15.97 -20.86
C ASP A 191 -5.72 15.42 -21.50
N TYR A 192 -5.56 14.12 -21.57
CA TYR A 192 -4.40 13.49 -22.20
C TYR A 192 -4.51 13.48 -23.73
N GLN A 193 -5.72 13.33 -24.29
CA GLN A 193 -5.95 13.40 -25.74
C GLN A 193 -5.74 14.83 -26.24
N LYS A 194 -6.14 15.86 -25.49
CA LYS A 194 -5.82 17.26 -25.81
C LYS A 194 -4.32 17.44 -26.02
N LYS A 195 -3.48 16.87 -25.15
CA LYS A 195 -2.01 16.93 -25.31
C LYS A 195 -1.50 16.21 -26.56
N ASP A 196 -2.21 15.23 -27.06
CA ASP A 196 -1.85 14.55 -28.29
C ASP A 196 -2.27 15.36 -29.52
N TYR A 197 -3.42 16.05 -29.47
CA TYR A 197 -3.79 17.06 -30.49
C TYR A 197 -2.79 18.21 -30.53
N ASP A 198 -2.41 18.78 -29.38
CA ASP A 198 -1.43 19.86 -29.29
C ASP A 198 -0.06 19.43 -29.84
N TYR A 199 0.30 18.16 -29.67
CA TYR A 199 1.52 17.60 -30.25
C TYR A 199 1.44 17.55 -31.77
N ILE A 200 0.32 17.06 -32.36
CA ILE A 200 0.10 17.05 -33.81
C ILE A 200 0.18 18.47 -34.35
N ASP A 201 -0.52 19.41 -33.75
CA ASP A 201 -0.54 20.82 -34.16
C ASP A 201 0.84 21.46 -34.17
N LYS A 202 1.63 21.19 -33.15
CA LYS A 202 2.98 21.73 -33.04
C LYS A 202 3.95 21.14 -34.04
N LYS A 203 3.82 19.85 -34.31
CA LYS A 203 4.79 19.12 -35.14
C LYS A 203 4.42 19.14 -36.62
N PHE A 204 3.14 19.02 -36.97
CA PHE A 204 2.65 18.86 -38.33
C PHE A 204 1.78 20.06 -38.77
N LYS A 205 2.20 21.24 -38.38
CA LYS A 205 1.43 22.49 -38.55
C LYS A 205 0.94 22.73 -39.99
N ASP A 206 1.70 22.31 -40.97
CA ASP A 206 1.41 22.54 -42.38
C ASP A 206 1.09 21.24 -43.15
N GLY A 207 1.26 20.05 -42.57
CA GLY A 207 0.93 18.75 -43.14
C GLY A 207 1.35 18.49 -44.61
N LYS A 208 2.28 19.27 -45.14
CA LYS A 208 2.57 19.31 -46.60
C LYS A 208 2.90 17.98 -47.20
N VAL A 209 2.30 17.69 -48.38
CA VAL A 209 2.69 16.57 -49.20
C VAL A 209 4.13 16.75 -49.67
N THR A 210 4.98 15.79 -49.41
CA THR A 210 6.36 15.87 -49.89
C THR A 210 6.43 15.61 -51.39
N LYS A 211 7.49 16.14 -52.04
CA LYS A 211 7.69 15.88 -53.48
C LYS A 211 7.82 14.37 -53.83
N ALA A 212 8.28 13.57 -52.85
CA ALA A 212 8.35 12.12 -53.00
C ALA A 212 6.96 11.49 -52.99
N GLU A 213 6.12 11.84 -52.00
CA GLU A 213 4.71 11.38 -51.88
C GLU A 213 3.90 11.78 -53.10
N TYR A 214 4.10 13.03 -53.58
CA TYR A 214 3.42 13.50 -54.78
C TYR A 214 3.83 12.73 -56.05
N LYS A 215 5.10 12.37 -56.23
CA LYS A 215 5.57 11.61 -57.40
C LYS A 215 5.12 10.17 -57.38
N GLU A 216 5.09 9.54 -56.21
CA GLU A 216 4.68 8.14 -56.04
C GLU A 216 3.19 7.95 -56.33
N ASN A 217 2.35 8.90 -55.89
CA ASN A 217 0.90 8.85 -56.10
C ASN A 217 0.41 9.41 -57.44
N LYS A 218 1.31 9.94 -58.26
CA LYS A 218 0.96 10.48 -59.60
C LYS A 218 0.87 9.42 -60.73
N ALA A 219 1.13 8.14 -60.41
CA ALA A 219 0.84 7.04 -61.30
C ALA A 219 -0.67 6.88 -61.41
N ASP A 220 -1.18 6.84 -62.63
CA ASP A 220 -2.55 6.85 -63.11
C ASP A 220 -3.62 6.46 -62.06
N PRO A 221 -4.59 7.35 -61.72
CA PRO A 221 -5.60 7.10 -60.67
C PRO A 221 -6.48 5.90 -60.93
N TRP A 222 -6.45 5.35 -62.12
CA TRP A 222 -7.34 4.25 -62.60
C TRP A 222 -6.67 2.87 -62.65
N GLU A 223 -5.33 2.80 -62.57
CA GLU A 223 -4.59 1.53 -62.73
C GLU A 223 -3.86 1.03 -61.48
N SER A 224 -3.68 1.84 -60.49
CA SER A 224 -3.00 1.39 -59.26
C SER A 224 -4.00 1.10 -58.17
N ALA A 225 -4.03 -0.12 -57.71
CA ALA A 225 -4.34 -0.41 -56.33
C ALA A 225 -3.53 0.59 -55.52
N ILE A 226 -4.17 1.58 -54.96
CA ILE A 226 -3.63 2.73 -54.28
C ILE A 226 -2.52 2.25 -53.32
N ASP A 227 -1.25 2.52 -53.66
CA ASP A 227 -0.17 2.34 -52.72
C ASP A 227 -0.32 3.38 -51.61
N TYR A 228 -0.95 2.94 -50.54
CA TYR A 228 -1.13 3.74 -49.34
C TYR A 228 0.24 4.01 -48.70
N LEU A 229 0.66 5.27 -48.68
CA LEU A 229 1.86 5.66 -47.92
C LEU A 229 1.50 5.79 -46.44
N ASP A 230 1.65 4.68 -45.74
CA ASP A 230 1.49 4.64 -44.28
C ASP A 230 2.84 4.72 -43.60
N GLU A 231 3.08 5.78 -42.87
CA GLU A 231 4.25 5.94 -42.03
C GLU A 231 3.85 5.75 -40.57
N ILE A 232 4.53 4.80 -39.91
CA ILE A 232 4.31 4.52 -38.49
C ILE A 232 5.59 4.80 -37.73
N PHE A 233 5.51 5.63 -36.70
CA PHE A 233 6.67 5.91 -35.85
C PHE A 233 6.27 6.14 -34.40
N ILE A 234 7.26 5.99 -33.49
CA ILE A 234 7.08 6.25 -32.06
C ILE A 234 7.98 7.43 -31.70
N GLU A 235 7.39 8.49 -31.18
CA GLU A 235 8.11 9.67 -30.75
C GLU A 235 7.55 10.21 -29.43
N ASN A 236 8.43 10.51 -28.49
CA ASN A 236 8.07 11.03 -27.15
C ASN A 236 6.98 10.20 -26.43
N GLY A 237 7.03 8.87 -26.61
CA GLY A 237 6.05 7.93 -26.01
C GLY A 237 4.69 7.88 -26.71
N ARG A 238 4.54 8.58 -27.84
CA ARG A 238 3.36 8.51 -28.71
C ARG A 238 3.57 7.57 -29.87
N TYR A 239 2.52 6.84 -30.18
CA TYR A 239 2.39 6.06 -31.41
C TYR A 239 1.70 6.96 -32.42
N ILE A 240 2.32 7.16 -33.58
CA ILE A 240 1.86 8.08 -34.60
C ILE A 240 1.69 7.30 -35.89
N VAL A 241 0.51 7.44 -36.50
CA VAL A 241 0.18 6.89 -37.80
C VAL A 241 -0.07 8.08 -38.73
N LYS A 242 0.76 8.21 -39.76
CA LYS A 242 0.55 9.15 -40.87
C LYS A 242 0.09 8.36 -42.09
N GLN A 243 -0.97 8.79 -42.70
CA GLN A 243 -1.48 8.16 -43.91
C GLN A 243 -1.71 9.23 -44.96
N VAL A 244 -1.43 8.88 -46.19
CA VAL A 244 -1.69 9.71 -47.37
C VAL A 244 -2.64 8.96 -48.28
N ARG A 245 -3.74 9.60 -48.64
CA ARG A 245 -4.75 9.05 -49.55
C ARG A 245 -5.04 10.04 -50.69
N VAL A 246 -5.36 9.49 -51.83
CA VAL A 246 -5.81 10.25 -52.97
C VAL A 246 -7.31 10.06 -53.12
N VAL A 247 -8.06 11.13 -53.07
CA VAL A 247 -9.52 11.11 -53.06
C VAL A 247 -10.02 11.81 -54.31
N GLY A 248 -10.85 11.12 -55.08
CA GLY A 248 -11.59 11.71 -56.20
C GLY A 248 -13.01 12.07 -55.79
N THR A 249 -13.56 13.12 -56.37
CA THR A 249 -14.96 13.50 -56.21
C THR A 249 -15.73 13.39 -57.54
N LYS A 250 -17.07 13.41 -57.50
CA LYS A 250 -17.90 13.28 -58.68
C LYS A 250 -17.80 14.45 -59.67
N ASP A 251 -17.23 15.56 -59.24
CA ASP A 251 -16.89 16.71 -60.08
C ASP A 251 -15.53 16.56 -60.79
N GLU A 252 -14.97 15.32 -60.82
CA GLU A 252 -13.71 14.94 -61.48
C GLU A 252 -12.45 15.61 -60.89
N ASN A 253 -12.56 16.19 -59.69
CA ASN A 253 -11.40 16.73 -59.00
C ASN A 253 -10.71 15.68 -58.13
N THR A 254 -9.40 15.80 -58.02
CA THR A 254 -8.57 14.91 -57.20
C THR A 254 -7.95 15.70 -56.05
N TYR A 255 -7.94 15.13 -54.88
CA TYR A 255 -7.42 15.76 -53.66
C TYR A 255 -6.43 14.82 -52.97
N TYR A 256 -5.42 15.37 -52.31
CA TYR A 256 -4.56 14.64 -51.42
C TYR A 256 -5.03 14.86 -49.97
N VAL A 257 -5.29 13.79 -49.27
CA VAL A 257 -5.68 13.80 -47.88
C VAL A 257 -4.59 13.19 -47.05
N ILE A 258 -4.04 13.97 -46.12
CA ILE A 258 -3.06 13.50 -45.13
C ILE A 258 -3.71 13.44 -43.77
N THR A 259 -3.68 12.27 -43.14
CA THR A 259 -4.15 12.10 -41.76
C THR A 259 -2.99 11.85 -40.82
N TYR A 260 -3.07 12.41 -39.64
CA TYR A 260 -2.15 12.16 -38.51
C TYR A 260 -2.96 11.72 -37.31
N THR A 261 -2.82 10.45 -36.92
CA THR A 261 -3.38 9.92 -35.68
C THR A 261 -2.25 9.76 -34.66
N ALA A 262 -2.38 10.36 -33.48
CA ALA A 262 -1.35 10.29 -32.46
C ALA A 262 -1.94 9.91 -31.09
N ALA A 263 -1.38 8.92 -30.44
CA ALA A 263 -1.85 8.49 -29.12
C ALA A 263 -0.70 8.17 -28.16
N ASN A 264 -0.83 8.61 -26.93
CA ASN A 264 0.11 8.27 -25.86
C ASN A 264 -0.06 6.81 -25.43
N LEU A 265 0.87 5.93 -25.83
CA LEU A 265 0.77 4.49 -25.57
C LEU A 265 0.64 4.14 -24.10
N PHE A 266 1.44 4.79 -23.24
CA PHE A 266 1.43 4.47 -21.82
C PHE A 266 0.06 4.79 -21.19
N LYS A 267 -0.48 5.95 -21.47
CA LYS A 267 -1.79 6.38 -20.96
C LYS A 267 -2.91 5.47 -21.47
N ASN A 268 -2.97 5.25 -22.77
CA ASN A 268 -4.02 4.41 -23.38
C ASN A 268 -3.97 2.96 -22.87
N VAL A 269 -2.78 2.40 -22.63
CA VAL A 269 -2.66 1.07 -22.02
C VAL A 269 -3.20 1.05 -20.59
N ILE A 270 -2.84 2.03 -19.76
CA ILE A 270 -3.26 2.06 -18.36
C ILE A 270 -4.78 2.30 -18.24
N GLU A 271 -5.34 3.11 -19.09
CA GLU A 271 -6.77 3.44 -19.08
C GLU A 271 -7.64 2.37 -19.75
N ASP A 272 -7.04 1.45 -20.50
CA ASP A 272 -7.78 0.30 -21.06
C ASP A 272 -8.37 -0.56 -19.93
N SER A 273 -9.69 -0.72 -19.98
CA SER A 273 -10.45 -1.47 -18.97
C SER A 273 -10.03 -2.95 -18.88
N ARG A 274 -9.47 -3.52 -19.94
CA ARG A 274 -8.93 -4.89 -19.98
C ARG A 274 -7.63 -4.95 -19.20
N PHE A 275 -6.72 -3.97 -19.40
CA PHE A 275 -5.47 -3.87 -18.65
C PHE A 275 -5.75 -3.72 -17.16
N THR A 276 -6.61 -2.79 -16.77
CA THR A 276 -6.93 -2.52 -15.35
C THR A 276 -7.55 -3.74 -14.67
N ARG A 277 -8.43 -4.48 -15.33
CA ARG A 277 -9.01 -5.73 -14.80
C ARG A 277 -7.97 -6.83 -14.59
N TRP A 278 -7.11 -7.06 -15.58
CA TRP A 278 -6.06 -8.08 -15.46
C TRP A 278 -4.98 -7.68 -14.46
N ALA A 279 -4.57 -6.42 -14.42
CA ALA A 279 -3.59 -5.90 -13.47
C ALA A 279 -4.07 -5.98 -12.02
N THR A 280 -5.35 -5.64 -11.77
CA THR A 280 -5.96 -5.80 -10.43
C THR A 280 -6.07 -7.27 -10.02
N GLY A 281 -6.53 -8.14 -10.90
CA GLY A 281 -6.59 -9.58 -10.64
C GLY A 281 -5.22 -10.17 -10.30
N LEU A 282 -4.22 -9.85 -11.09
CA LEU A 282 -2.83 -10.27 -10.88
C LEU A 282 -2.29 -9.75 -9.54
N SER A 283 -2.52 -8.47 -9.22
CA SER A 283 -2.10 -7.85 -7.96
C SER A 283 -2.75 -8.52 -6.74
N CYS A 284 -4.03 -8.89 -6.82
CA CYS A 284 -4.71 -9.65 -5.76
C CYS A 284 -4.07 -11.02 -5.54
N ILE A 285 -3.79 -11.78 -6.62
CA ILE A 285 -3.14 -13.10 -6.54
C ILE A 285 -1.78 -12.99 -5.85
N PHE A 286 -0.94 -12.04 -6.28
CA PHE A 286 0.39 -11.85 -5.70
C PHE A 286 0.34 -11.33 -4.26
N THR A 287 -0.63 -10.50 -3.90
CA THR A 287 -0.84 -10.05 -2.51
C THR A 287 -1.16 -11.23 -1.58
N VAL A 288 -2.05 -12.12 -2.01
CA VAL A 288 -2.37 -13.35 -1.27
C VAL A 288 -1.15 -14.26 -1.15
N ALA A 289 -0.42 -14.48 -2.24
CA ALA A 289 0.81 -15.29 -2.24
C ALA A 289 1.88 -14.72 -1.29
N LEU A 290 2.05 -13.41 -1.26
CA LEU A 290 2.96 -12.71 -0.35
C LEU A 290 2.53 -12.88 1.11
N ALA A 291 1.25 -12.74 1.40
CA ALA A 291 0.71 -12.92 2.75
C ALA A 291 0.92 -14.36 3.27
N ILE A 292 0.66 -15.35 2.41
CA ILE A 292 0.92 -16.78 2.74
C ILE A 292 2.42 -17.00 2.98
N SER A 293 3.28 -16.49 2.12
CA SER A 293 4.75 -16.59 2.25
C SER A 293 5.23 -16.00 3.59
N LEU A 294 4.74 -14.83 3.97
CA LEU A 294 5.07 -14.18 5.23
C LEU A 294 4.56 -14.98 6.45
N ALA A 295 3.35 -15.52 6.39
CA ALA A 295 2.77 -16.34 7.46
C ALA A 295 3.54 -17.65 7.68
N VAL A 296 3.88 -18.36 6.62
CA VAL A 296 4.70 -19.58 6.66
C VAL A 296 6.07 -19.27 7.26
N SER A 297 6.68 -18.19 6.81
CA SER A 297 7.98 -17.73 7.27
C SER A 297 8.00 -17.38 8.75
N TYR A 298 6.99 -16.65 9.22
CA TYR A 298 6.81 -16.35 10.64
C TYR A 298 6.70 -17.64 11.46
N SER A 299 5.92 -18.60 10.97
CA SER A 299 5.73 -19.90 11.64
C SER A 299 7.03 -20.69 11.75
N ILE A 300 7.86 -20.71 10.69
CA ILE A 300 9.17 -21.38 10.70
C ILE A 300 10.12 -20.72 11.70
N VAL A 301 10.23 -19.39 11.68
CA VAL A 301 11.09 -18.65 12.62
C VAL A 301 10.66 -18.87 14.05
N LYS A 302 9.36 -18.82 14.34
CA LYS A 302 8.83 -19.11 15.68
C LYS A 302 9.14 -20.52 16.13
N LYS A 303 9.00 -21.52 15.25
CA LYS A 303 9.31 -22.92 15.54
C LYS A 303 10.80 -23.14 15.82
N GLU A 304 11.70 -22.47 15.09
CA GLU A 304 13.14 -22.50 15.37
C GLU A 304 13.47 -21.85 16.73
N GLN A 305 12.90 -20.70 17.03
CA GLN A 305 13.10 -20.05 18.32
C GLN A 305 12.70 -20.95 19.49
N MET A 306 11.54 -21.61 19.38
CA MET A 306 11.10 -22.58 20.39
C MET A 306 12.05 -23.77 20.53
N LYS A 307 12.58 -24.31 19.42
CA LYS A 307 13.59 -25.37 19.48
C LYS A 307 14.85 -24.90 20.20
N TYR A 308 15.40 -23.75 19.85
CA TYR A 308 16.59 -23.20 20.50
C TYR A 308 16.36 -22.95 21.99
N ALA A 309 15.22 -22.39 22.39
CA ALA A 309 14.86 -22.21 23.78
C ALA A 309 14.81 -23.57 24.54
N LYS A 310 14.25 -24.60 23.92
CA LYS A 310 14.19 -25.97 24.50
C LYS A 310 15.57 -26.60 24.67
N TYR A 311 16.46 -26.46 23.67
CA TYR A 311 17.85 -26.97 23.79
C TYR A 311 18.65 -26.23 24.84
N SER A 312 18.58 -24.90 24.88
CA SER A 312 19.24 -24.06 25.89
C SER A 312 18.78 -24.42 27.30
N PHE A 313 17.46 -24.58 27.48
CA PHE A 313 16.87 -25.08 28.74
C PHE A 313 17.43 -26.44 29.18
N SER A 314 17.44 -27.43 28.26
CA SER A 314 17.90 -28.78 28.59
C SER A 314 19.37 -28.81 29.01
N ASN A 315 20.22 -28.08 28.28
CA ASN A 315 21.66 -28.02 28.60
C ASN A 315 21.92 -27.31 29.94
N ALA A 316 21.23 -26.21 30.18
CA ALA A 316 21.38 -25.44 31.41
C ALA A 316 20.86 -26.22 32.63
N ALA A 317 19.73 -26.93 32.48
CA ALA A 317 19.19 -27.79 33.51
C ALA A 317 20.15 -28.95 33.84
N ALA A 318 20.72 -29.61 32.82
CA ALA A 318 21.70 -30.67 33.02
C ALA A 318 22.96 -30.21 33.76
N HIS A 319 23.45 -29.00 33.44
CA HIS A 319 24.62 -28.41 34.12
C HIS A 319 24.34 -28.12 35.59
N GLU A 320 23.19 -27.49 35.90
CA GLU A 320 22.81 -27.17 37.30
C GLU A 320 22.46 -28.40 38.13
N LEU A 321 22.08 -29.51 37.54
CA LEU A 321 21.89 -30.78 38.25
C LEU A 321 23.18 -31.55 38.46
N LYS A 322 24.17 -31.42 37.57
CA LYS A 322 25.44 -32.16 37.65
C LYS A 322 26.29 -31.70 38.86
N THR A 323 26.28 -30.42 39.18
CA THR A 323 27.09 -29.86 40.28
C THR A 323 26.68 -30.41 41.64
N PRO A 324 25.41 -30.32 42.12
CA PRO A 324 25.00 -30.91 43.39
C PRO A 324 25.15 -32.43 43.44
N LEU A 325 24.91 -33.08 42.32
CA LEU A 325 25.10 -34.54 42.23
C LEU A 325 26.57 -34.95 42.46
N ALA A 326 27.51 -34.21 41.88
CA ALA A 326 28.94 -34.43 42.10
C ALA A 326 29.36 -34.19 43.54
N ILE A 327 28.77 -33.15 44.22
CA ILE A 327 29.01 -32.88 45.63
C ILE A 327 28.49 -34.04 46.49
N ILE A 328 27.25 -34.51 46.23
CA ILE A 328 26.66 -35.65 46.93
C ILE A 328 27.55 -36.90 46.77
N GLN A 329 27.95 -37.21 45.54
CA GLN A 329 28.81 -38.37 45.25
C GLN A 329 30.15 -38.29 46.01
N ASN A 330 30.84 -37.16 45.87
CA ASN A 330 32.11 -36.94 46.57
C ASN A 330 31.97 -37.06 48.11
N ARG A 331 30.91 -36.49 48.70
CA ARG A 331 30.67 -36.59 50.13
C ARG A 331 30.32 -38.01 50.56
N CYS A 332 29.56 -38.76 49.76
CA CYS A 332 29.29 -40.17 49.99
C CYS A 332 30.57 -41.01 49.94
N GLU A 333 31.45 -40.76 48.97
CA GLU A 333 32.76 -41.46 48.87
C GLU A 333 33.61 -41.22 50.12
N LEU A 334 33.71 -39.96 50.57
CA LEU A 334 34.47 -39.61 51.80
C LEU A 334 33.93 -40.29 53.04
N VAL A 335 32.60 -40.46 53.17
CA VAL A 335 31.96 -41.23 54.27
C VAL A 335 32.24 -42.71 54.15
N MET A 336 32.15 -43.29 52.94
CA MET A 336 32.36 -44.71 52.68
C MET A 336 33.80 -45.14 52.86
N GLU A 337 34.76 -44.32 52.45
CA GLU A 337 36.21 -44.56 52.58
C GLU A 337 36.76 -44.21 53.96
N LYS A 338 35.92 -43.72 54.88
CA LYS A 338 36.28 -43.31 56.22
C LYS A 338 37.48 -42.34 56.30
N VAL A 339 37.58 -41.44 55.33
CA VAL A 339 38.71 -40.50 55.16
C VAL A 339 38.88 -39.58 56.37
N ASN A 340 37.77 -39.21 57.05
CA ASN A 340 37.79 -38.41 58.26
C ASN A 340 36.48 -38.65 59.04
N GLU A 341 36.54 -39.59 60.00
CA GLU A 341 35.35 -40.00 60.77
C GLU A 341 34.76 -38.87 61.62
N ASP A 342 35.58 -37.94 62.10
CA ASP A 342 35.14 -36.78 62.91
C ASP A 342 34.27 -35.79 62.11
N LYS A 343 34.30 -35.87 60.76
CA LYS A 343 33.53 -35.01 59.84
C LYS A 343 32.33 -35.68 59.20
N ASN A 344 32.03 -36.92 59.56
CA ASN A 344 30.94 -37.68 58.97
C ASN A 344 29.59 -36.94 59.07
N ASP A 345 29.29 -36.33 60.24
CA ASP A 345 28.06 -35.58 60.43
C ASP A 345 27.98 -34.35 59.51
N GLU A 346 29.11 -33.69 59.29
CA GLU A 346 29.21 -32.55 58.35
C GLU A 346 28.99 -33.02 56.91
N TYR A 347 29.56 -34.16 56.50
CA TYR A 347 29.35 -34.73 55.16
C TYR A 347 27.90 -35.16 54.94
N VAL A 348 27.30 -35.87 55.89
CA VAL A 348 25.88 -36.28 55.83
C VAL A 348 24.96 -35.05 55.79
N LYS A 349 25.24 -34.04 56.57
CA LYS A 349 24.51 -32.78 56.51
C LYS A 349 24.62 -32.11 55.14
N SER A 350 25.81 -32.07 54.55
CA SER A 350 26.05 -31.53 53.23
C SER A 350 25.28 -32.30 52.14
N ILE A 351 25.26 -33.65 52.21
CA ILE A 351 24.46 -34.52 51.31
C ILE A 351 22.98 -34.19 51.43
N TYR A 352 22.47 -34.03 52.65
CA TYR A 352 21.07 -33.70 52.87
C TYR A 352 20.70 -32.33 52.32
N GLU A 353 21.53 -31.32 52.56
CA GLU A 353 21.34 -29.98 52.05
C GLU A 353 21.34 -29.91 50.53
N GLU A 354 22.28 -30.62 49.85
CA GLU A 354 22.30 -30.69 48.40
C GLU A 354 21.12 -31.50 47.80
N SER A 355 20.64 -32.54 48.53
CA SER A 355 19.43 -33.27 48.13
C SER A 355 18.19 -32.36 48.17
N ILE A 356 18.01 -31.54 49.21
CA ILE A 356 16.93 -30.56 49.29
C ILE A 356 17.04 -29.55 48.14
N ARG A 357 18.25 -29.07 47.86
CA ARG A 357 18.53 -28.14 46.80
C ARG A 357 18.16 -28.71 45.43
N MET A 358 18.55 -29.98 45.14
CA MET A 358 18.18 -30.68 43.93
C MET A 358 16.65 -30.82 43.78
N ASN A 359 15.96 -31.20 44.87
CA ASN A 359 14.51 -31.34 44.82
C ASN A 359 13.81 -30.01 44.48
N LYS A 360 14.26 -28.88 45.06
CA LYS A 360 13.79 -27.54 44.76
C LYS A 360 14.08 -27.18 43.30
N LEU A 361 15.26 -27.52 42.78
CA LEU A 361 15.64 -27.26 41.38
C LEU A 361 14.72 -28.03 40.41
N VAL A 362 14.51 -29.35 40.63
CA VAL A 362 13.62 -30.18 39.82
C VAL A 362 12.19 -29.64 39.84
N LYS A 363 11.66 -29.27 41.01
CA LYS A 363 10.33 -28.69 41.15
C LYS A 363 10.19 -27.40 40.33
N ASN A 364 11.17 -26.51 40.38
CA ASN A 364 11.18 -25.25 39.62
C ASN A 364 11.29 -25.52 38.09
N LEU A 365 12.08 -26.52 37.66
CA LEU A 365 12.20 -26.93 36.27
C LEU A 365 10.86 -27.45 35.71
N LEU A 366 10.17 -28.34 36.48
CA LEU A 366 8.86 -28.85 36.09
C LEU A 366 7.83 -27.71 36.00
N GLN A 367 7.84 -26.78 36.94
CA GLN A 367 6.96 -25.62 36.95
C GLN A 367 7.22 -24.68 35.77
N TYR A 368 8.48 -24.34 35.49
CA TYR A 368 8.84 -23.54 34.32
C TYR A 368 8.40 -24.21 33.02
N ASN A 369 8.63 -25.53 32.88
CA ASN A 369 8.22 -26.27 31.70
C ASN A 369 6.69 -26.32 31.53
N SER A 370 5.94 -26.49 32.61
CA SER A 370 4.48 -26.45 32.62
C SER A 370 3.95 -25.08 32.16
N LEU A 371 4.55 -23.95 32.63
CA LEU A 371 4.18 -22.60 32.25
C LEU A 371 4.53 -22.27 30.79
N THR A 372 5.60 -22.85 30.24
CA THR A 372 5.98 -22.63 28.83
C THR A 372 5.14 -23.45 27.85
N MET A 373 4.56 -24.57 28.28
CA MET A 373 3.70 -25.40 27.44
C MET A 373 2.24 -25.00 27.48
N ASN A 374 1.75 -24.43 28.58
CA ASN A 374 0.38 -23.99 28.73
C ASN A 374 0.25 -22.52 28.31
N THR A 375 -0.43 -22.29 27.19
CA THR A 375 -0.72 -20.92 26.72
C THR A 375 -2.00 -20.35 27.32
N ASP A 376 -2.83 -21.17 27.96
CA ASP A 376 -4.08 -20.75 28.57
C ASP A 376 -4.08 -21.04 30.08
N ILE A 377 -4.38 -20.00 30.85
CA ILE A 377 -4.46 -20.05 32.33
C ILE A 377 -5.84 -19.55 32.78
N ASP A 378 -6.43 -20.23 33.75
CA ASP A 378 -7.69 -19.82 34.35
C ASP A 378 -7.49 -18.53 35.14
N LYS A 379 -8.09 -17.43 34.66
CA LYS A 379 -8.00 -16.08 35.26
C LYS A 379 -9.36 -15.69 35.81
N LYS A 380 -9.40 -15.45 37.12
CA LYS A 380 -10.59 -14.99 37.84
C LYS A 380 -10.39 -13.59 38.40
N ALA A 381 -11.44 -12.95 38.86
CA ALA A 381 -11.33 -11.71 39.61
C ALA A 381 -10.73 -12.05 41.00
N CYS A 382 -9.54 -11.54 41.27
CA CYS A 382 -8.78 -11.81 42.49
C CYS A 382 -8.47 -10.49 43.21
N ASP A 383 -8.51 -10.51 44.54
CA ASP A 383 -8.09 -9.39 45.39
C ASP A 383 -6.58 -9.44 45.57
N LEU A 384 -5.86 -8.60 44.83
CA LEU A 384 -4.41 -8.54 44.86
C LEU A 384 -3.87 -8.13 46.24
N ASP A 385 -4.57 -7.24 46.95
CA ASP A 385 -4.26 -6.85 48.34
C ASP A 385 -4.26 -8.06 49.29
N ARG A 386 -5.22 -8.98 49.16
CA ARG A 386 -5.29 -10.20 49.96
C ARG A 386 -4.12 -11.13 49.68
N ILE A 387 -3.72 -11.29 48.43
CA ILE A 387 -2.59 -12.14 48.04
C ILE A 387 -1.29 -11.55 48.62
N VAL A 388 -1.09 -10.23 48.47
CA VAL A 388 0.07 -9.51 49.03
C VAL A 388 0.18 -9.69 50.54
N LYS A 389 -0.91 -9.47 51.30
CA LYS A 389 -0.92 -9.66 52.76
C LYS A 389 -0.54 -11.08 53.16
N LYS A 390 -1.11 -12.07 52.49
CA LYS A 390 -0.83 -13.50 52.72
C LYS A 390 0.67 -13.80 52.56
N GLU A 391 1.27 -13.33 51.50
CA GLU A 391 2.68 -13.59 51.21
C GLU A 391 3.60 -12.79 52.14
N ILE A 392 3.28 -11.57 52.52
CA ILE A 392 4.04 -10.79 53.50
C ILE A 392 4.12 -11.51 54.87
N GLU A 393 3.00 -12.01 55.40
CA GLU A 393 2.97 -12.71 56.66
C GLU A 393 3.88 -13.97 56.68
N LYS A 394 4.00 -14.66 55.55
CA LYS A 394 4.91 -15.80 55.38
C LYS A 394 6.40 -15.39 55.53
N TYR A 395 6.77 -14.20 55.09
CA TYR A 395 8.15 -13.74 55.10
C TYR A 395 8.54 -12.92 56.35
N ARG A 396 7.61 -12.45 57.17
CA ARG A 396 7.91 -11.70 58.40
C ARG A 396 8.89 -12.40 59.34
N PRO A 397 8.72 -13.71 59.66
CA PRO A 397 9.65 -14.40 60.56
C PRO A 397 11.07 -14.47 59.96
N LEU A 398 11.14 -14.78 58.63
CA LEU A 398 12.43 -14.91 57.92
C LEU A 398 13.15 -13.55 57.82
N ALA A 399 12.45 -12.47 57.59
CA ALA A 399 12.99 -11.12 57.53
C ALA A 399 13.52 -10.69 58.93
N ALA A 400 12.78 -11.03 59.98
CA ALA A 400 13.19 -10.75 61.36
C ALA A 400 14.52 -11.44 61.75
N THR A 401 14.78 -12.68 61.26
CA THR A 401 16.06 -13.38 61.49
C THR A 401 17.26 -12.68 60.84
N LYS A 402 17.00 -11.80 59.86
CA LYS A 402 18.02 -11.00 59.17
C LYS A 402 18.06 -9.53 59.62
N ASP A 403 17.34 -9.18 60.67
CA ASP A 403 17.19 -7.81 61.17
C ASP A 403 16.61 -6.86 60.11
N VAL A 404 15.64 -7.36 59.32
CA VAL A 404 14.96 -6.62 58.25
C VAL A 404 13.46 -6.55 58.53
N GLY A 405 12.87 -5.34 58.46
CA GLY A 405 11.44 -5.13 58.59
C GLY A 405 10.71 -5.31 57.23
N ILE A 406 9.40 -5.59 57.28
CA ILE A 406 8.52 -5.52 56.09
C ILE A 406 7.37 -4.59 56.36
N GLU A 407 7.29 -3.51 55.59
CA GLU A 407 6.22 -2.51 55.67
C GLU A 407 5.25 -2.71 54.46
N ASN A 408 3.97 -2.86 54.78
CA ASN A 408 2.94 -2.93 53.78
C ASN A 408 2.31 -1.54 53.57
N LEU A 409 2.60 -0.91 52.44
CA LEU A 409 2.09 0.38 52.02
C LEU A 409 0.89 0.24 51.04
N ALA A 410 0.31 -0.94 50.93
CA ALA A 410 -0.87 -1.17 50.08
C ALA A 410 -2.12 -0.51 50.71
N VAL A 411 -2.62 0.55 50.10
CA VAL A 411 -3.67 1.42 50.67
C VAL A 411 -5.05 1.09 50.08
N GLU A 412 -5.14 0.38 48.96
CA GLU A 412 -6.40 0.22 48.20
C GLU A 412 -6.80 -1.25 47.98
N LYS A 413 -8.10 -1.53 48.09
CA LYS A 413 -8.67 -2.77 47.56
C LYS A 413 -8.47 -2.81 46.04
N CYS A 414 -7.81 -3.84 45.56
CA CYS A 414 -7.45 -3.99 44.16
C CYS A 414 -7.91 -5.33 43.64
N SER A 415 -8.96 -5.31 42.80
CA SER A 415 -9.41 -6.50 42.09
C SER A 415 -8.87 -6.49 40.66
N VAL A 416 -8.17 -7.55 40.29
CA VAL A 416 -7.62 -7.76 38.95
C VAL A 416 -7.97 -9.14 38.44
N LYS A 417 -8.07 -9.30 37.13
CA LYS A 417 -8.32 -10.61 36.52
C LYS A 417 -7.00 -11.38 36.42
N CYS A 418 -6.81 -12.36 37.31
CA CYS A 418 -5.59 -13.15 37.37
C CYS A 418 -5.82 -14.58 37.88
N ASN A 419 -4.77 -15.40 37.85
CA ASN A 419 -4.68 -16.64 38.59
C ASN A 419 -3.98 -16.33 39.92
N ASP A 420 -4.68 -16.50 41.05
CA ASP A 420 -4.22 -16.11 42.37
C ASP A 420 -2.98 -16.91 42.85
N GLU A 421 -2.92 -18.20 42.55
CA GLU A 421 -1.79 -19.05 42.88
C GLU A 421 -0.52 -18.63 42.13
N LEU A 422 -0.64 -18.37 40.83
CA LEU A 422 0.50 -17.96 40.01
C LEU A 422 0.99 -16.54 40.36
N ILE A 423 0.07 -15.61 40.63
CA ILE A 423 0.47 -14.27 41.09
C ILE A 423 1.04 -14.31 42.50
N GLY A 424 0.50 -15.16 43.37
CA GLY A 424 1.10 -15.42 44.67
C GLY A 424 2.57 -15.85 44.57
N LEU A 425 2.86 -16.77 43.61
CA LEU A 425 4.23 -17.20 43.36
C LEU A 425 5.15 -16.07 42.84
N VAL A 426 4.64 -15.15 42.03
CA VAL A 426 5.42 -13.96 41.62
C VAL A 426 5.78 -13.10 42.83
N ILE A 427 4.80 -12.86 43.71
CA ILE A 427 5.00 -12.07 44.94
C ILE A 427 5.97 -12.78 45.90
N ASP A 428 5.83 -14.10 46.05
CA ASP A 428 6.74 -14.95 46.83
C ASP A 428 8.19 -14.83 46.37
N ASN A 429 8.42 -14.93 45.05
CA ASN A 429 9.76 -14.77 44.48
C ASN A 429 10.34 -13.36 44.67
N PHE A 430 9.52 -12.31 44.51
CA PHE A 430 9.97 -10.93 44.70
C PHE A 430 10.29 -10.68 46.19
N LEU A 431 9.47 -11.14 47.14
CA LEU A 431 9.73 -11.04 48.57
C LEU A 431 10.94 -11.85 48.97
N SER A 432 11.09 -13.09 48.46
CA SER A 432 12.28 -13.91 48.71
C SER A 432 13.57 -13.21 48.28
N ASN A 433 13.57 -12.61 47.10
CA ASN A 433 14.70 -11.81 46.61
C ASN A 433 14.93 -10.57 47.48
N ALA A 434 13.88 -9.86 47.85
CA ALA A 434 13.98 -8.68 48.69
C ALA A 434 14.59 -9.01 50.05
N VAL A 435 14.14 -10.07 50.73
CA VAL A 435 14.70 -10.52 52.00
C VAL A 435 16.14 -11.02 51.86
N LYS A 436 16.44 -11.65 50.73
CA LYS A 436 17.79 -12.17 50.45
C LYS A 436 18.84 -11.07 50.30
N PHE A 437 18.48 -10.02 49.53
CA PHE A 437 19.40 -8.94 49.14
C PHE A 437 19.26 -7.66 49.95
N ALA A 438 18.32 -7.61 50.89
CA ALA A 438 18.18 -6.45 51.78
C ALA A 438 19.41 -6.28 52.70
N THR A 439 19.81 -5.04 52.88
CA THR A 439 20.82 -4.67 53.87
C THR A 439 20.23 -4.83 55.30
N PRO A 440 20.93 -5.45 56.28
CA PRO A 440 20.46 -5.52 57.67
C PRO A 440 20.06 -4.16 58.24
N LYS A 441 19.13 -4.15 59.17
CA LYS A 441 18.56 -2.95 59.81
C LYS A 441 17.84 -2.01 58.84
N THR A 442 17.25 -2.58 57.79
CA THR A 442 16.44 -1.82 56.82
C THR A 442 15.01 -2.38 56.69
N VAL A 443 14.18 -1.68 55.96
CA VAL A 443 12.78 -2.05 55.76
C VAL A 443 12.51 -2.30 54.28
N ILE A 444 11.95 -3.48 53.97
CA ILE A 444 11.37 -3.82 52.66
C ILE A 444 10.02 -3.11 52.57
N LYS A 445 9.79 -2.35 51.51
CA LYS A 445 8.52 -1.65 51.26
C LYS A 445 7.73 -2.33 50.17
N VAL A 446 6.53 -2.79 50.50
CA VAL A 446 5.58 -3.36 49.54
C VAL A 446 4.51 -2.33 49.25
N SER A 447 4.46 -1.84 48.04
CA SER A 447 3.52 -0.81 47.58
C SER A 447 2.55 -1.34 46.56
N LEU A 448 1.27 -1.00 46.67
CA LEU A 448 0.26 -1.26 45.69
C LEU A 448 -0.43 0.07 45.37
N THR A 449 -0.17 0.59 44.16
CA THR A 449 -0.63 1.92 43.74
C THR A 449 -1.50 1.82 42.50
N ARG A 450 -2.57 2.64 42.44
CA ARG A 450 -3.44 2.74 41.31
C ARG A 450 -3.05 3.90 40.39
N LYS A 451 -2.94 3.65 39.08
CA LYS A 451 -2.80 4.68 38.05
C LYS A 451 -3.90 4.49 36.97
N GLY A 452 -5.00 5.20 37.14
CA GLY A 452 -6.19 5.04 36.29
C GLY A 452 -6.82 3.65 36.42
N LYS A 453 -6.83 2.86 35.33
CA LYS A 453 -7.35 1.47 35.31
C LYS A 453 -6.25 0.41 35.60
N LYS A 454 -5.05 0.82 35.95
CA LYS A 454 -3.90 -0.08 36.17
C LYS A 454 -3.46 -0.02 37.61
N PHE A 455 -2.94 -1.15 38.10
CA PHE A 455 -2.38 -1.27 39.44
C PHE A 455 -0.91 -1.68 39.31
N LYS A 456 -0.03 -0.90 39.95
CA LYS A 456 1.41 -1.23 40.07
C LYS A 456 1.64 -1.83 41.44
N LEU A 457 2.08 -3.10 41.49
CA LEU A 457 2.68 -3.68 42.68
C LEU A 457 4.20 -3.47 42.59
N GLY A 458 4.81 -2.89 43.63
CA GLY A 458 6.24 -2.72 43.74
C GLY A 458 6.75 -3.28 45.07
N ILE A 459 7.86 -4.00 45.04
CA ILE A 459 8.57 -4.51 46.23
C ILE A 459 9.99 -3.93 46.19
N TYR A 460 10.24 -3.01 47.10
CA TYR A 460 11.51 -2.33 47.23
C TYR A 460 12.31 -2.90 48.40
N ASN A 461 13.59 -3.13 48.20
CA ASN A 461 14.55 -3.39 49.24
C ASN A 461 15.78 -2.46 49.14
N LYS A 462 16.31 -2.04 50.26
CA LYS A 462 17.61 -1.36 50.31
C LYS A 462 18.72 -2.37 50.08
N GLY A 463 19.65 -2.05 49.16
CA GLY A 463 20.76 -2.94 48.78
C GLY A 463 21.46 -2.39 47.52
N GLU A 464 22.32 -3.19 46.96
CA GLU A 464 23.06 -2.77 45.76
C GLU A 464 22.17 -2.64 44.53
N ASN A 465 22.45 -1.65 43.69
CA ASN A 465 21.76 -1.39 42.46
C ASN A 465 22.16 -2.42 41.39
N ILE A 466 21.21 -2.76 40.50
CA ILE A 466 21.42 -3.66 39.36
C ILE A 466 22.05 -2.87 38.22
N SER A 467 23.16 -3.32 37.67
CA SER A 467 23.78 -2.71 36.51
C SER A 467 22.93 -2.87 35.24
N LYS A 468 23.13 -2.01 34.23
CA LYS A 468 22.41 -2.10 32.94
C LYS A 468 22.64 -3.44 32.22
N GLN A 469 23.81 -4.05 32.37
CA GLN A 469 24.13 -5.34 31.76
C GLN A 469 23.39 -6.45 32.49
N GLN A 470 23.46 -6.51 33.80
CA GLN A 470 22.72 -7.49 34.63
C GLN A 470 21.20 -7.40 34.36
N GLY A 471 20.66 -6.17 34.23
CA GLY A 471 19.25 -5.94 34.03
C GLY A 471 18.69 -6.56 32.73
N LYS A 472 19.52 -6.77 31.69
CA LYS A 472 19.12 -7.43 30.46
C LYS A 472 18.99 -8.94 30.61
N GLU A 473 19.76 -9.52 31.52
CA GLU A 473 19.87 -10.97 31.70
C GLU A 473 19.11 -11.48 32.93
N LEU A 474 18.69 -10.57 33.80
CA LEU A 474 18.08 -10.87 35.10
C LEU A 474 16.82 -11.79 35.01
N TRP A 475 16.09 -11.69 33.91
CA TRP A 475 14.88 -12.47 33.64
C TRP A 475 15.14 -13.75 32.84
N GLU A 476 16.40 -13.98 32.45
CA GLU A 476 16.75 -15.20 31.72
C GLU A 476 16.89 -16.38 32.67
N LEU A 477 16.61 -17.56 32.14
CA LEU A 477 16.62 -18.80 32.91
C LEU A 477 18.03 -19.12 33.43
N LEU A 478 18.11 -19.48 34.72
CA LEU A 478 19.35 -19.88 35.40
C LEU A 478 20.42 -18.76 35.49
N TYR A 479 20.02 -17.51 35.20
CA TYR A 479 20.93 -16.38 35.41
C TYR A 479 21.20 -16.15 36.89
N LYS A 480 22.46 -16.09 37.25
CA LYS A 480 22.95 -15.75 38.60
C LYS A 480 23.88 -14.54 38.47
N GLY A 481 23.52 -13.40 39.04
CA GLY A 481 24.41 -12.23 39.09
C GLY A 481 25.67 -12.54 39.88
N ASP A 482 26.76 -11.78 39.65
CA ASP A 482 28.07 -12.01 40.29
C ASP A 482 28.02 -12.01 41.82
N MET A 483 27.14 -11.19 42.40
CA MET A 483 26.88 -11.12 43.83
C MET A 483 26.20 -12.36 44.41
N SER A 484 25.43 -13.10 43.65
CA SER A 484 24.77 -14.33 44.09
C SER A 484 25.71 -15.54 44.06
N ARG A 485 26.83 -15.45 43.34
CA ARG A 485 27.87 -16.50 43.29
C ARG A 485 28.71 -16.54 44.60
N SER A 486 28.85 -15.38 45.28
CA SER A 486 29.71 -15.27 46.46
C SER A 486 28.98 -15.38 47.79
N ARG A 487 27.66 -15.14 47.87
CA ARG A 487 26.91 -15.04 49.14
C ARG A 487 25.92 -16.16 49.42
N ASP A 488 25.50 -16.93 48.42
CA ASP A 488 24.45 -17.93 48.64
C ASP A 488 24.44 -18.97 47.54
N GLU A 489 25.09 -20.10 47.78
CA GLU A 489 25.09 -21.27 46.85
C GLU A 489 23.69 -21.85 46.61
N ASN A 490 22.68 -21.46 47.41
CA ASN A 490 21.32 -21.98 47.41
C ASN A 490 20.34 -21.38 46.39
N SER A 491 20.76 -20.43 45.55
CA SER A 491 19.85 -19.84 44.56
C SER A 491 19.88 -20.58 43.21
N SER A 492 18.71 -21.01 42.74
CA SER A 492 18.57 -21.73 41.45
C SER A 492 18.64 -20.83 40.21
N GLY A 493 18.59 -19.52 40.36
CA GLY A 493 18.51 -18.60 39.21
C GLY A 493 17.23 -18.70 38.37
N MET A 494 16.20 -19.43 38.82
CA MET A 494 14.96 -19.67 38.08
C MET A 494 13.79 -18.79 38.53
N GLY A 495 13.84 -18.21 39.75
CA GLY A 495 12.68 -17.50 40.30
C GLY A 495 12.17 -16.35 39.43
N LEU A 496 13.07 -15.48 38.96
CA LEU A 496 12.67 -14.37 38.08
C LEU A 496 12.26 -14.82 36.66
N ALA A 497 12.86 -15.90 36.13
CA ALA A 497 12.42 -16.47 34.87
C ALA A 497 11.00 -17.06 34.96
N ILE A 498 10.65 -17.70 36.08
CA ILE A 498 9.28 -18.16 36.38
C ILE A 498 8.33 -16.96 36.50
N CYS A 499 8.74 -15.90 37.21
CA CYS A 499 7.95 -14.66 37.32
C CYS A 499 7.67 -14.06 35.93
N ARG A 500 8.67 -13.99 35.07
CA ARG A 500 8.53 -13.53 33.68
C ARG A 500 7.45 -14.32 32.94
N GLN A 501 7.52 -15.65 32.94
CA GLN A 501 6.55 -16.50 32.25
C GLN A 501 5.12 -16.29 32.79
N ILE A 502 4.96 -16.22 34.10
CA ILE A 502 3.66 -15.98 34.73
C ILE A 502 3.10 -14.60 34.33
N LEU A 503 3.92 -13.56 34.37
CA LEU A 503 3.51 -12.18 34.06
C LEU A 503 3.21 -12.00 32.55
N GLU A 504 3.97 -12.66 31.67
CA GLU A 504 3.69 -12.72 30.23
C GLU A 504 2.37 -13.44 29.94
N LEU A 505 2.07 -14.57 30.59
CA LEU A 505 0.79 -15.28 30.46
C LEU A 505 -0.39 -14.41 30.94
N HIS A 506 -0.18 -13.55 31.92
CA HIS A 506 -1.20 -12.59 32.37
C HIS A 506 -1.29 -11.33 31.52
N ASN A 507 -0.38 -11.11 30.56
CA ASN A 507 -0.21 -9.86 29.83
C ASN A 507 0.05 -8.66 30.74
N PHE A 508 0.75 -8.88 31.87
CA PHE A 508 1.17 -7.83 32.79
C PHE A 508 2.55 -7.30 32.40
N LYS A 509 2.74 -5.98 32.53
CA LYS A 509 4.07 -5.40 32.37
C LYS A 509 4.86 -5.60 33.66
N TYR A 510 6.13 -5.90 33.53
CA TYR A 510 7.01 -6.13 34.68
C TYR A 510 8.38 -5.50 34.45
N GLY A 511 9.14 -5.37 35.54
CA GLY A 511 10.48 -4.82 35.47
C GLY A 511 11.08 -4.61 36.84
N PHE A 512 12.20 -3.90 36.85
CA PHE A 512 12.82 -3.39 38.05
C PHE A 512 13.20 -1.91 37.85
N GLU A 513 13.31 -1.18 38.97
CA GLU A 513 13.80 0.19 38.99
C GLU A 513 14.86 0.33 40.07
N ASN A 514 16.06 0.83 39.72
CA ASN A 514 17.03 1.24 40.71
C ASN A 514 16.53 2.52 41.40
N ARG A 515 16.54 2.51 42.72
CA ARG A 515 16.26 3.65 43.58
C ARG A 515 17.58 4.14 44.21
N GLU A 516 17.54 5.24 44.92
CA GLU A 516 18.75 5.90 45.48
C GLU A 516 19.68 4.96 46.24
N ASN A 517 19.17 3.99 46.99
CA ASN A 517 19.95 3.01 47.76
C ASN A 517 19.32 1.60 47.70
N GLY A 518 18.86 1.15 46.55
CA GLY A 518 18.21 -0.15 46.44
C GLY A 518 17.47 -0.37 45.17
N VAL A 519 16.72 -1.46 45.10
CA VAL A 519 16.01 -1.93 43.89
C VAL A 519 14.55 -2.17 44.21
N GLU A 520 13.67 -1.73 43.30
CA GLU A 520 12.24 -2.05 43.30
C GLU A 520 11.90 -2.99 42.15
N PHE A 521 11.48 -4.20 42.47
CA PHE A 521 10.86 -5.09 41.49
C PHE A 521 9.36 -4.82 41.42
N TYR A 522 8.81 -4.74 40.22
CA TYR A 522 7.40 -4.42 40.05
C TYR A 522 6.73 -5.17 38.92
N PHE A 523 5.39 -5.26 39.00
CA PHE A 523 4.55 -5.54 37.86
C PHE A 523 3.33 -4.61 37.81
N ILE A 524 2.73 -4.49 36.62
CA ILE A 524 1.56 -3.64 36.36
C ILE A 524 0.43 -4.51 35.82
N ALA A 525 -0.62 -4.66 36.60
CA ALA A 525 -1.85 -5.34 36.26
C ALA A 525 -2.90 -4.35 35.67
N LYS A 526 -3.80 -4.87 34.83
CA LYS A 526 -4.91 -4.11 34.24
C LYS A 526 -6.26 -4.63 34.74
#